data_e0d58ea77b2fc3e4f237d04ab9060cfd
#
_entry.id   e0d58ea77b2fc3e4f237d04ab9060cfd
#
_cell.length_a   1.000
_cell.length_b   1.000
_cell.length_c   1.000
_cell.angle_alpha   90.00
_cell.angle_beta   90.00
_cell.angle_gamma   90.00
#
_symmetry.space_group_name_H-M   'P 1'
#
loop_
_entity.id
_entity.type
_entity.pdbx_description
1 polymer ?
#
loop_
_entity_poly.entity_id
_entity_poly.type
_entity_poly.pdbx_seq_one_letter_code
_entity_poly.pdbx_strand_id
1 'polypeptide(L)'
;MAHHKSALKRVRQTAKRTAHNRSMRADLRTNIKNFRLLQESGNLEQARDAYPNVQKHIDKAVTKGVLHKRTGARYKSRLALSLAKSTSS
;
A
#
# COMPACT_ATOMS: atom_id res chain seq x y z
N MET A 1 -36.72 -6.98 19.02
CA MET A 1 -36.14 -6.77 17.74
C MET A 1 -34.64 -7.04 17.71
N ALA A 2 -34.33 -8.26 17.40
CA ALA A 2 -32.94 -8.72 17.28
C ALA A 2 -32.17 -8.00 16.18
N HIS A 3 -32.89 -7.48 15.18
CA HIS A 3 -32.30 -6.76 14.04
C HIS A 3 -31.53 -5.50 14.41
N HIS A 4 -32.00 -4.77 15.41
CA HIS A 4 -31.40 -3.51 15.81
C HIS A 4 -30.01 -3.67 16.36
N LYS A 5 -29.81 -4.64 17.26
CA LYS A 5 -28.52 -4.90 17.87
C LYS A 5 -27.52 -5.39 16.84
N SER A 6 -27.94 -6.29 15.94
CA SER A 6 -27.09 -6.81 14.86
C SER A 6 -26.70 -5.71 13.88
N ALA A 7 -27.64 -4.84 13.52
CA ALA A 7 -27.37 -3.73 12.61
C ALA A 7 -26.37 -2.75 13.22
N LEU A 8 -26.53 -2.39 14.49
CA LEU A 8 -25.60 -1.50 15.19
C LEU A 8 -24.20 -2.10 15.27
N LYS A 9 -24.12 -3.41 15.56
CA LYS A 9 -22.84 -4.11 15.60
C LYS A 9 -22.16 -4.08 14.25
N ARG A 10 -22.89 -4.32 13.15
CA ARG A 10 -22.35 -4.25 11.79
C ARG A 10 -21.85 -2.85 11.45
N VAL A 11 -22.59 -1.81 11.82
CA VAL A 11 -22.18 -0.43 11.59
C VAL A 11 -20.86 -0.14 12.30
N ARG A 12 -20.72 -0.56 13.56
CA ARG A 12 -19.49 -0.37 14.31
C ARG A 12 -18.31 -1.13 13.68
N GLN A 13 -18.53 -2.38 13.27
CA GLN A 13 -17.49 -3.19 12.62
C GLN A 13 -17.07 -2.59 11.29
N THR A 14 -18.05 -2.13 10.50
CA THR A 14 -17.78 -1.47 9.21
C THR A 14 -17.00 -0.18 9.41
N ALA A 15 -17.36 0.63 10.40
CA ALA A 15 -16.65 1.86 10.72
C ALA A 15 -15.20 1.59 11.10
N LYS A 16 -14.95 0.58 11.93
CA LYS A 16 -13.60 0.17 12.31
C LYS A 16 -12.78 -0.31 11.11
N ARG A 17 -13.39 -1.14 10.25
CA ARG A 17 -12.72 -1.62 9.02
C ARG A 17 -12.39 -0.47 8.10
N THR A 18 -13.32 0.44 7.88
CA THR A 18 -13.12 1.60 7.01
C THR A 18 -11.98 2.47 7.52
N ALA A 19 -11.95 2.74 8.83
CA ALA A 19 -10.88 3.52 9.44
C ALA A 19 -9.53 2.81 9.31
N HIS A 20 -9.48 1.50 9.57
CA HIS A 20 -8.27 0.70 9.45
C HIS A 20 -7.77 0.66 8.00
N ASN A 21 -8.66 0.44 7.03
CA ASN A 21 -8.31 0.39 5.62
C ASN A 21 -7.81 1.75 5.12
N ARG A 22 -8.44 2.83 5.57
CA ARG A 22 -8.01 4.19 5.25
C ARG A 22 -6.61 4.47 5.76
N SER A 23 -6.33 4.06 6.99
CA SER A 23 -5.01 4.20 7.60
C SER A 23 -3.95 3.41 6.82
N MET A 24 -4.24 2.16 6.46
CA MET A 24 -3.32 1.33 5.68
C MET A 24 -3.04 1.91 4.30
N ARG A 25 -4.08 2.46 3.63
CA ARG A 25 -3.90 3.12 2.34
C ARG A 25 -3.03 4.36 2.45
N ALA A 26 -3.23 5.14 3.50
CA ALA A 26 -2.41 6.33 3.76
C ALA A 26 -0.95 5.95 3.99
N ASP A 27 -0.69 4.92 4.78
CA ASP A 27 0.66 4.41 5.04
C ASP A 27 1.31 3.94 3.75
N LEU A 28 0.57 3.22 2.92
CA LEU A 28 1.06 2.72 1.64
C LEU A 28 1.43 3.87 0.71
N ARG A 29 0.58 4.88 0.60
CA ARG A 29 0.85 6.07 -0.21
C ARG A 29 2.11 6.78 0.26
N THR A 30 2.28 6.91 1.57
CA THR A 30 3.46 7.53 2.16
C THR A 30 4.72 6.74 1.82
N ASN A 31 4.67 5.42 1.93
CA ASN A 31 5.80 4.56 1.59
C ASN A 31 6.18 4.67 0.11
N ILE A 32 5.20 4.66 -0.77
CA ILE A 32 5.43 4.82 -2.22
C ILE A 32 6.00 6.19 -2.52
N LYS A 33 5.46 7.24 -1.90
CA LYS A 33 5.95 8.60 -2.07
C LYS A 33 7.40 8.74 -1.64
N ASN A 34 7.75 8.20 -0.49
CA ASN A 34 9.12 8.23 0.02
C ASN A 34 10.09 7.49 -0.91
N PHE A 35 9.67 6.35 -1.44
CA PHE A 35 10.45 5.60 -2.42
C PHE A 35 10.71 6.45 -3.68
N ARG A 36 9.68 7.10 -4.20
CA ARG A 36 9.81 7.96 -5.38
C ARG A 36 10.71 9.16 -5.12
N LEU A 37 10.64 9.73 -3.92
CA LEU A 37 11.52 10.84 -3.54
C LEU A 37 12.99 10.40 -3.54
N LEU A 38 13.29 9.19 -3.08
CA LEU A 38 14.63 8.64 -3.13
C LEU A 38 15.12 8.50 -4.57
N GLN A 39 14.25 8.07 -5.49
CA GLN A 39 14.58 7.96 -6.91
C GLN A 39 14.84 9.34 -7.52
N GLU A 40 13.99 10.32 -7.25
CA GLU A 40 14.09 11.66 -7.79
C GLU A 40 15.33 12.40 -7.30
N SER A 41 15.74 12.15 -6.07
CA SER A 41 16.92 12.78 -5.48
C SER A 41 18.23 12.12 -5.90
N GLY A 42 18.16 11.06 -6.71
CA GLY A 42 19.33 10.36 -7.19
C GLY A 42 19.90 9.33 -6.23
N ASN A 43 19.25 9.07 -5.11
CA ASN A 43 19.69 8.09 -4.12
C ASN A 43 19.25 6.69 -4.54
N LEU A 44 19.80 6.19 -5.67
CA LEU A 44 19.37 4.94 -6.27
C LEU A 44 19.67 3.72 -5.42
N GLU A 45 20.78 3.72 -4.70
CA GLU A 45 21.12 2.62 -3.78
C GLU A 45 20.10 2.54 -2.66
N GLN A 46 19.74 3.69 -2.06
CA GLN A 46 18.74 3.74 -1.00
C GLN A 46 17.36 3.35 -1.53
N ALA A 47 17.01 3.77 -2.74
CA ALA A 47 15.76 3.37 -3.38
C ALA A 47 15.72 1.85 -3.60
N ARG A 48 16.81 1.28 -4.07
CA ARG A 48 16.91 -0.16 -4.28
C ARG A 48 16.77 -0.93 -2.97
N ASP A 49 17.40 -0.43 -1.91
CA ASP A 49 17.32 -1.04 -0.58
C ASP A 49 15.92 -0.89 0.03
N ALA A 50 15.22 0.19 -0.28
CA ALA A 50 13.87 0.46 0.22
C ALA A 50 12.79 -0.35 -0.53
N TYR A 51 13.06 -0.78 -1.76
CA TYR A 51 12.07 -1.45 -2.59
C TYR A 51 11.47 -2.71 -1.95
N PRO A 52 12.25 -3.64 -1.37
CA PRO A 52 11.67 -4.81 -0.71
C PRO A 52 10.68 -4.45 0.39
N ASN A 53 10.93 -3.38 1.12
CA ASN A 53 10.03 -2.91 2.17
C ASN A 53 8.72 -2.37 1.59
N VAL A 54 8.79 -1.60 0.50
CA VAL A 54 7.62 -1.09 -0.22
C VAL A 54 6.79 -2.27 -0.76
N GLN A 55 7.47 -3.25 -1.35
CA GLN A 55 6.83 -4.46 -1.88
C GLN A 55 6.08 -5.22 -0.77
N LYS A 56 6.71 -5.32 0.41
CA LYS A 56 6.11 -5.96 1.58
C LYS A 56 4.83 -5.23 2.01
N HIS A 57 4.83 -3.91 2.02
CA HIS A 57 3.65 -3.12 2.37
C HIS A 57 2.52 -3.31 1.35
N ILE A 58 2.84 -3.37 0.07
CA ILE A 58 1.85 -3.63 -0.98
C ILE A 58 1.25 -5.03 -0.79
N ASP A 59 2.08 -6.05 -0.59
CA ASP A 59 1.63 -7.43 -0.40
C ASP A 59 0.75 -7.56 0.85
N LYS A 60 1.11 -6.88 1.92
CA LYS A 60 0.34 -6.85 3.16
C LYS A 60 -1.03 -6.22 2.94
N ALA A 61 -1.09 -5.13 2.18
CA ALA A 61 -2.35 -4.46 1.84
C ALA A 61 -3.26 -5.38 1.02
N VAL A 62 -2.70 -6.16 0.10
CA VAL A 62 -3.46 -7.14 -0.68
C VAL A 62 -3.98 -8.26 0.24
N THR A 63 -3.13 -8.79 1.10
CA THR A 63 -3.49 -9.86 2.03
C THR A 63 -4.62 -9.42 2.97
N LYS A 64 -4.59 -8.18 3.42
CA LYS A 64 -5.60 -7.61 4.32
C LYS A 64 -6.87 -7.17 3.59
N GLY A 65 -6.93 -7.31 2.27
CA GLY A 65 -8.10 -6.91 1.48
C GLY A 65 -8.24 -5.41 1.27
N VAL A 66 -7.22 -4.62 1.58
CA VAL A 66 -7.21 -3.16 1.38
C VAL A 66 -7.03 -2.82 -0.10
N LEU A 67 -6.21 -3.60 -0.79
CA LEU A 67 -5.98 -3.48 -2.23
C LEU A 67 -6.40 -4.77 -2.92
N HIS A 68 -6.97 -4.63 -4.12
CA HIS A 68 -7.18 -5.77 -4.99
C HIS A 68 -5.82 -6.30 -5.48
N LYS A 69 -5.70 -7.62 -5.66
CA LYS A 69 -4.43 -8.25 -6.07
C LYS A 69 -3.89 -7.69 -7.39
N ARG A 70 -4.79 -7.34 -8.33
CA ARG A 70 -4.40 -6.74 -9.62
C ARG A 70 -3.79 -5.37 -9.43
N THR A 71 -4.36 -4.56 -8.53
CA THR A 71 -3.84 -3.24 -8.20
C THR A 71 -2.48 -3.36 -7.54
N GLY A 72 -2.32 -4.31 -6.62
CA GLY A 72 -1.04 -4.58 -5.96
C GLY A 72 0.03 -5.00 -6.95
N ALA A 73 -0.30 -5.92 -7.86
CA ALA A 73 0.61 -6.37 -8.91
C ALA A 73 1.02 -5.21 -9.82
N ARG A 74 0.09 -4.34 -10.18
CA ARG A 74 0.35 -3.16 -11.01
C ARG A 74 1.31 -2.21 -10.33
N TYR A 75 1.10 -1.93 -9.05
CA TYR A 75 2.00 -1.05 -8.28
C TYR A 75 3.41 -1.62 -8.22
N LYS A 76 3.55 -2.90 -7.89
CA LYS A 76 4.85 -3.57 -7.82
C LYS A 76 5.58 -3.53 -9.16
N SER A 77 4.86 -3.84 -10.23
CA SER A 77 5.42 -3.84 -11.59
C SER A 77 5.90 -2.45 -11.99
N ARG A 78 5.09 -1.43 -11.78
CA ARG A 78 5.44 -0.05 -12.13
C ARG A 78 6.65 0.45 -11.35
N LEU A 79 6.70 0.16 -10.06
CA LEU A 79 7.82 0.58 -9.22
C LEU A 79 9.11 -0.16 -9.61
N ALA A 80 9.02 -1.45 -9.91
CA ALA A 80 10.16 -2.24 -10.36
C ALA A 80 10.70 -1.73 -11.69
N LEU A 81 9.82 -1.43 -12.65
CA LEU A 81 10.21 -0.87 -13.94
C LEU A 81 10.85 0.50 -13.79
N SER A 82 10.27 1.34 -12.94
CA SER A 82 10.81 2.67 -12.66
C SER A 82 12.22 2.57 -12.08
N LEU A 83 12.43 1.65 -11.15
CA LEU A 83 13.74 1.42 -10.54
C LEU A 83 14.75 0.89 -11.55
N ALA A 84 14.35 -0.06 -12.40
CA ALA A 84 15.20 -0.60 -13.46
C ALA A 84 15.63 0.49 -14.45
N LYS A 85 14.70 1.35 -14.86
CA LYS A 85 15.01 2.48 -15.76
C LYS A 85 15.99 3.45 -15.12
N SER A 86 15.82 3.74 -13.83
CA SER A 86 16.70 4.65 -13.11
C SER A 86 18.13 4.09 -13.03
N THR A 87 18.27 2.79 -12.89
CA THR A 87 19.59 2.15 -12.75
C THR A 87 20.26 1.85 -14.09
N SER A 88 19.51 1.80 -15.20
CA SER A 88 20.06 1.51 -16.52
C SER A 88 20.49 2.78 -17.29
N SER A 89 20.14 3.94 -16.79
CA SER A 89 20.60 5.21 -17.35
C SER A 89 21.87 5.68 -16.64
#